data_68c32f00c17c399c5ec77a75060db825
#
_entry.id   68c32f00c17c399c5ec77a75060db825
#
_cell.length_a   1.000
_cell.length_b   1.000
_cell.length_c   1.000
_cell.angle_alpha   90.00
_cell.angle_beta   90.00
_cell.angle_gamma   90.00
#
_symmetry.space_group_name_H-M   'P 1'
#
loop_
_entity.id
_entity.type
_entity.pdbx_description
1 polymer ?
#
loop_
_entity_poly.entity_id
_entity_poly.type
_entity_poly.pdbx_seq_one_letter_code
_entity_poly.pdbx_strand_id
1 'polypeptide(L)'
;MENQKILQILSDTAYVRTGGSAEELRCAQYLADRCAELGYTATIEAFEVPVSTIQEAALWIDGRQIPCKGYLCAGNADLEAPLYYMTGRDPYSISQAKGKIVLLDGGAGYWLYQDLLEAGCLGFISYDGNVRYDHDDIDQRELRSYVHNGKRMPAVNINVKDAVRIVSSGASTAKLLLRQEETVGHSHNVILDLPGESEDTIVFTAHYDSTFLSQGAYDNMSGSIGILAIAEYFASHPHRCSLRFIWCGSEERGLLGSKAYCAAHEEELKNVVLNINLDMIGCVMGKFSCCCTSEEKLAHYVEYLGQELGRGVSSPKR
;
A
#
# COMPACT_ATOMS: atom_id res chain seq x y z
N MET A 1 -25.78 -6.98 -4.85
CA MET A 1 -25.51 -5.69 -5.58
C MET A 1 -25.60 -5.91 -7.08
N GLU A 2 -26.27 -5.03 -7.82
CA GLU A 2 -26.41 -5.13 -9.28
C GLU A 2 -25.16 -4.62 -10.01
N ASN A 3 -24.86 -5.17 -11.18
CA ASN A 3 -23.67 -4.79 -11.97
C ASN A 3 -23.61 -3.30 -12.31
N GLN A 4 -24.76 -2.66 -12.56
CA GLN A 4 -24.83 -1.24 -12.88
C GLN A 4 -24.39 -0.39 -11.68
N LYS A 5 -24.75 -0.78 -10.45
CA LYS A 5 -24.33 -0.10 -9.22
C LYS A 5 -22.82 -0.26 -9.00
N ILE A 6 -22.27 -1.45 -9.27
CA ILE A 6 -20.81 -1.70 -9.21
C ILE A 6 -20.05 -0.76 -10.16
N LEU A 7 -20.49 -0.68 -11.42
CA LEU A 7 -19.87 0.18 -12.43
C LEU A 7 -19.97 1.67 -12.05
N GLN A 8 -21.11 2.08 -11.46
CA GLN A 8 -21.28 3.44 -10.98
C GLN A 8 -20.30 3.77 -9.86
N ILE A 9 -20.13 2.90 -8.85
CA ILE A 9 -19.19 3.10 -7.76
C ILE A 9 -17.75 3.20 -8.30
N LEU A 10 -17.35 2.30 -9.21
CA LEU A 10 -16.04 2.37 -9.85
C LEU A 10 -15.81 3.70 -10.59
N SER A 11 -16.83 4.18 -11.29
CA SER A 11 -16.77 5.46 -12.02
C SER A 11 -16.65 6.65 -11.06
N ASP A 12 -17.45 6.67 -9.98
CA ASP A 12 -17.49 7.76 -9.02
C ASP A 12 -16.19 7.87 -8.19
N THR A 13 -15.47 6.74 -8.05
CA THR A 13 -14.21 6.65 -7.29
C THR A 13 -12.97 6.56 -8.18
N ALA A 14 -13.11 6.76 -9.50
CA ALA A 14 -12.02 6.68 -10.47
C ALA A 14 -11.09 7.91 -10.45
N TYR A 15 -10.47 8.18 -9.30
CA TYR A 15 -9.47 9.23 -9.10
C TYR A 15 -8.39 8.76 -8.12
N VAL A 16 -7.21 9.38 -8.21
CA VAL A 16 -6.11 9.14 -7.27
C VAL A 16 -6.56 9.63 -5.89
N ARG A 17 -6.41 8.77 -4.88
CA ARG A 17 -6.86 9.01 -3.50
C ARG A 17 -5.85 8.46 -2.50
N THR A 18 -4.67 9.02 -2.54
CA THR A 18 -3.56 8.57 -1.68
C THR A 18 -3.87 8.79 -0.20
N GLY A 19 -3.41 7.88 0.64
CA GLY A 19 -3.64 7.93 2.07
C GLY A 19 -3.26 9.26 2.72
N GLY A 20 -4.21 9.87 3.46
CA GLY A 20 -4.08 11.17 4.09
C GLY A 20 -4.38 12.37 3.17
N SER A 21 -4.83 12.15 1.94
CA SER A 21 -5.25 13.22 1.03
C SER A 21 -6.71 13.63 1.22
N ALA A 22 -7.09 14.78 0.69
CA ALA A 22 -8.48 15.24 0.64
C ALA A 22 -9.35 14.29 -0.22
N GLU A 23 -8.77 13.70 -1.24
CA GLU A 23 -9.41 12.73 -2.13
C GLU A 23 -9.70 11.42 -1.40
N GLU A 24 -8.80 10.99 -0.49
CA GLU A 24 -9.06 9.84 0.38
C GLU A 24 -10.26 10.11 1.29
N LEU A 25 -10.32 11.27 1.98
CA LEU A 25 -11.44 11.64 2.83
C LEU A 25 -12.76 11.73 2.03
N ARG A 26 -12.71 12.27 0.80
CA ARG A 26 -13.87 12.29 -0.10
C ARG A 26 -14.37 10.87 -0.40
N CYS A 27 -13.47 9.92 -0.60
CA CYS A 27 -13.82 8.53 -0.83
C CYS A 27 -14.40 7.87 0.45
N ALA A 28 -13.83 8.16 1.63
CA ALA A 28 -14.38 7.72 2.91
C ALA A 28 -15.83 8.19 3.11
N GLN A 29 -16.10 9.46 2.82
CA GLN A 29 -17.44 10.04 2.85
C GLN A 29 -18.40 9.33 1.88
N TYR A 30 -17.93 9.11 0.64
CA TYR A 30 -18.71 8.38 -0.35
C TYR A 30 -19.09 6.97 0.12
N LEU A 31 -18.14 6.22 0.72
CA LEU A 31 -18.41 4.89 1.26
C LEU A 31 -19.40 4.93 2.43
N ALA A 32 -19.28 5.93 3.33
CA ALA A 32 -20.22 6.12 4.42
C ALA A 32 -21.64 6.44 3.90
N ASP A 33 -21.77 7.25 2.84
CA ASP A 33 -23.05 7.52 2.19
C ASP A 33 -23.66 6.24 1.56
N ARG A 34 -22.83 5.37 0.99
CA ARG A 34 -23.33 4.06 0.49
C ARG A 34 -23.83 3.16 1.62
N CYS A 35 -23.19 3.20 2.80
CA CYS A 35 -23.70 2.50 3.98
C CYS A 35 -25.03 3.09 4.49
N ALA A 36 -25.21 4.40 4.43
CA ALA A 36 -26.46 5.05 4.81
C ALA A 36 -27.64 4.63 3.92
N GLU A 37 -27.42 4.34 2.64
CA GLU A 37 -28.43 3.79 1.74
C GLU A 37 -28.93 2.40 2.17
N LEU A 38 -28.13 1.65 2.92
CA LEU A 38 -28.51 0.36 3.51
C LEU A 38 -29.36 0.51 4.79
N GLY A 39 -29.55 1.73 5.28
CA GLY A 39 -30.24 2.03 6.53
C GLY A 39 -29.34 2.00 7.77
N TYR A 40 -28.02 1.98 7.60
CA TYR A 40 -27.05 1.96 8.67
C TYR A 40 -26.12 3.17 8.63
N THR A 41 -25.62 3.59 9.78
CA THR A 41 -24.67 4.70 9.88
C THR A 41 -23.26 4.14 10.03
N ALA A 42 -22.39 4.43 9.07
CA ALA A 42 -20.97 4.13 9.20
C ALA A 42 -20.26 5.25 9.98
N THR A 43 -19.25 4.88 10.76
CA THR A 43 -18.36 5.80 11.46
C THR A 43 -17.11 6.05 10.62
N ILE A 44 -16.71 7.31 10.46
CA ILE A 44 -15.43 7.67 9.87
C ILE A 44 -14.47 7.99 11.01
N GLU A 45 -13.47 7.15 11.24
CA GLU A 45 -12.46 7.31 12.27
C GLU A 45 -11.19 7.89 11.70
N ALA A 46 -10.80 9.07 12.18
CA ALA A 46 -9.53 9.69 11.81
C ALA A 46 -8.37 9.12 12.63
N PHE A 47 -7.22 8.95 12.00
CA PHE A 47 -5.96 8.60 12.66
C PHE A 47 -4.80 9.40 12.07
N GLU A 48 -3.78 9.66 12.88
CA GLU A 48 -2.62 10.44 12.48
C GLU A 48 -1.73 9.67 11.49
N VAL A 49 -1.26 10.38 10.46
CA VAL A 49 -0.28 9.90 9.49
C VAL A 49 0.79 10.94 9.25
N PRO A 50 2.06 10.57 9.04
CA PRO A 50 3.08 11.52 8.62
C PRO A 50 2.77 12.04 7.22
N VAL A 51 2.85 13.33 7.04
CA VAL A 51 2.71 13.99 5.73
C VAL A 51 4.00 14.70 5.41
N SER A 52 4.64 14.32 4.31
CA SER A 52 5.85 14.97 3.82
C SER A 52 5.55 15.81 2.61
N THR A 53 6.04 17.05 2.60
CA THR A 53 6.01 17.94 1.45
C THR A 53 7.42 18.14 0.94
N ILE A 54 7.72 17.63 -0.25
CA ILE A 54 9.01 17.81 -0.89
C ILE A 54 9.10 19.23 -1.43
N GLN A 55 10.06 19.99 -0.93
CA GLN A 55 10.36 21.34 -1.39
C GLN A 55 11.34 21.32 -2.58
N GLU A 56 12.31 20.40 -2.53
CA GLU A 56 13.31 20.24 -3.56
C GLU A 56 13.81 18.80 -3.62
N ALA A 57 13.86 18.23 -4.83
CA ALA A 57 14.49 16.95 -5.09
C ALA A 57 15.24 17.00 -6.42
N ALA A 58 16.52 16.65 -6.40
CA ALA A 58 17.32 16.63 -7.62
C ALA A 58 18.42 15.55 -7.55
N LEU A 59 18.74 14.99 -8.69
CA LEU A 59 19.77 13.97 -8.88
C LEU A 59 20.67 14.36 -10.03
N TRP A 60 21.99 14.31 -9.80
CA TRP A 60 23.00 14.44 -10.86
C TRP A 60 23.85 13.17 -10.86
N ILE A 61 24.10 12.66 -12.07
CA ILE A 61 24.96 11.51 -12.33
C ILE A 61 26.09 11.98 -13.23
N ASP A 62 27.34 11.87 -12.77
CA ASP A 62 28.55 12.42 -13.42
C ASP A 62 28.32 13.87 -13.92
N GLY A 63 27.69 14.70 -13.07
CA GLY A 63 27.38 16.11 -13.34
C GLY A 63 26.16 16.35 -14.25
N ARG A 64 25.52 15.32 -14.80
CA ARG A 64 24.32 15.45 -15.62
C ARG A 64 23.07 15.28 -14.75
N GLN A 65 22.14 16.21 -14.82
CA GLN A 65 20.87 16.10 -14.10
C GLN A 65 19.98 15.01 -14.70
N ILE A 66 19.39 14.19 -13.82
CA ILE A 66 18.47 13.10 -14.13
C ILE A 66 17.10 13.42 -13.54
N PRO A 67 16.00 13.28 -14.29
CA PRO A 67 14.66 13.42 -13.74
C PRO A 67 14.45 12.44 -12.57
N CYS A 68 13.95 12.94 -11.44
CA CYS A 68 13.71 12.12 -10.26
C CYS A 68 12.55 12.67 -9.43
N LYS A 69 12.01 11.83 -8.55
CA LYS A 69 11.16 12.23 -7.42
C LYS A 69 11.85 11.83 -6.11
N GLY A 70 11.84 12.74 -5.13
CA GLY A 70 12.31 12.41 -3.78
C GLY A 70 11.38 11.39 -3.11
N TYR A 71 11.93 10.56 -2.24
CA TYR A 71 11.09 9.73 -1.37
C TYR A 71 10.46 10.60 -0.28
N LEU A 72 9.15 10.51 -0.12
CA LEU A 72 8.46 11.06 1.05
C LEU A 72 8.98 10.39 2.31
N CYS A 73 9.06 11.12 3.41
CA CYS A 73 9.53 10.64 4.71
C CYS A 73 10.98 10.11 4.72
N ALA A 74 11.77 10.36 3.69
CA ALA A 74 13.21 10.07 3.66
C ALA A 74 14.03 11.18 4.36
N GLY A 75 15.32 10.95 4.56
CA GLY A 75 16.24 11.94 5.16
C GLY A 75 16.53 13.10 4.22
N ASN A 76 16.57 14.33 4.76
CA ASN A 76 17.06 15.49 4.02
C ASN A 76 18.57 15.38 3.78
N ALA A 77 19.04 15.78 2.61
CA ALA A 77 20.44 15.73 2.24
C ALA A 77 20.80 16.70 1.10
N ASP A 78 22.04 17.10 1.05
CA ASP A 78 22.76 17.64 -0.11
C ASP A 78 24.14 16.97 -0.08
N LEU A 79 24.30 15.88 -0.81
CA LEU A 79 25.50 15.06 -0.74
C LEU A 79 25.93 14.57 -2.12
N GLU A 80 27.23 14.44 -2.29
CA GLU A 80 27.87 13.85 -3.47
C GLU A 80 28.78 12.71 -3.04
N ALA A 81 28.69 11.56 -3.71
CA ALA A 81 29.45 10.37 -3.36
C ALA A 81 29.64 9.46 -4.59
N PRO A 82 30.55 8.49 -4.51
CA PRO A 82 30.65 7.46 -5.54
C PRO A 82 29.31 6.73 -5.72
N LEU A 83 28.95 6.46 -6.96
CA LEU A 83 27.77 5.68 -7.31
C LEU A 83 28.13 4.19 -7.33
N TYR A 84 27.24 3.38 -6.77
CA TYR A 84 27.35 1.92 -6.81
C TYR A 84 26.05 1.30 -7.33
N TYR A 85 26.10 0.64 -8.47
CA TYR A 85 24.99 -0.20 -8.92
C TYR A 85 25.04 -1.56 -8.24
N MET A 86 24.08 -1.83 -7.37
CA MET A 86 24.02 -3.05 -6.58
C MET A 86 23.17 -4.10 -7.32
N THR A 87 23.83 -5.14 -7.82
CA THR A 87 23.20 -6.23 -8.59
C THR A 87 22.80 -7.42 -7.73
N GLY A 88 23.30 -7.52 -6.52
CA GLY A 88 23.03 -8.61 -5.58
C GLY A 88 22.70 -8.10 -4.19
N ARG A 89 22.11 -8.99 -3.38
CA ARG A 89 21.77 -8.72 -1.96
C ARG A 89 22.59 -9.61 -1.01
N ASP A 90 23.68 -10.16 -1.50
CA ASP A 90 24.62 -10.94 -0.71
C ASP A 90 25.52 -10.03 0.14
N PRO A 91 26.16 -10.57 1.21
CA PRO A 91 26.97 -9.77 2.13
C PRO A 91 28.12 -9.02 1.46
N TYR A 92 28.72 -9.58 0.40
CA TYR A 92 29.78 -8.90 -0.34
C TYR A 92 29.23 -7.66 -1.06
N SER A 93 28.13 -7.83 -1.83
CA SER A 93 27.47 -6.71 -2.52
C SER A 93 27.04 -5.60 -1.56
N ILE A 94 26.49 -5.96 -0.41
CA ILE A 94 26.10 -4.99 0.64
C ILE A 94 27.32 -4.25 1.19
N SER A 95 28.44 -4.95 1.44
CA SER A 95 29.67 -4.34 1.96
C SER A 95 30.26 -3.25 1.04
N GLN A 96 30.01 -3.38 -0.28
CA GLN A 96 30.45 -2.39 -1.27
C GLN A 96 29.68 -1.07 -1.22
N ALA A 97 28.56 -1.01 -0.50
CA ALA A 97 27.73 0.19 -0.34
C ALA A 97 28.36 1.26 0.59
N LYS A 98 29.39 0.90 1.35
CA LYS A 98 30.04 1.79 2.34
C LYS A 98 30.49 3.10 1.71
N GLY A 99 29.97 4.22 2.24
CA GLY A 99 30.32 5.57 1.81
C GLY A 99 29.86 5.92 0.39
N LYS A 100 28.86 5.23 -0.14
CA LYS A 100 28.37 5.42 -1.51
C LYS A 100 26.88 5.72 -1.55
N ILE A 101 26.42 6.28 -2.67
CA ILE A 101 25.03 6.30 -3.08
C ILE A 101 24.78 5.03 -3.91
N VAL A 102 23.75 4.27 -3.55
CA VAL A 102 23.48 2.97 -4.16
C VAL A 102 22.30 3.06 -5.12
N LEU A 103 22.50 2.64 -6.38
CA LEU A 103 21.40 2.40 -7.31
C LEU A 103 20.91 0.96 -7.10
N LEU A 104 19.65 0.82 -6.65
CA LEU A 104 19.03 -0.45 -6.32
C LEU A 104 18.20 -0.99 -7.48
N ASP A 105 18.13 -2.31 -7.60
CA ASP A 105 17.12 -2.98 -8.41
C ASP A 105 15.80 -3.05 -7.61
N GLY A 106 14.89 -2.13 -7.93
CA GLY A 106 13.64 -1.92 -7.20
C GLY A 106 13.82 -1.10 -5.91
N GLY A 107 12.93 -1.27 -4.94
CA GLY A 107 12.96 -0.56 -3.67
C GLY A 107 13.71 -1.31 -2.57
N ALA A 108 14.07 -0.60 -1.50
CA ALA A 108 14.62 -1.18 -0.29
C ALA A 108 13.49 -1.61 0.67
N GLY A 109 13.27 -2.91 0.82
CA GLY A 109 12.47 -3.45 1.91
C GLY A 109 13.23 -3.42 3.24
N TYR A 110 12.56 -3.76 4.35
CA TYR A 110 13.11 -3.65 5.71
C TYR A 110 14.53 -4.21 5.86
N TRP A 111 14.74 -5.47 5.51
CA TRP A 111 16.03 -6.15 5.72
C TRP A 111 17.15 -5.50 4.92
N LEU A 112 16.95 -5.30 3.62
CA LEU A 112 17.95 -4.66 2.78
C LEU A 112 18.25 -3.23 3.25
N TYR A 113 17.25 -2.50 3.71
CA TYR A 113 17.44 -1.14 4.21
C TYR A 113 18.30 -1.12 5.47
N GLN A 114 18.05 -2.04 6.43
CA GLN A 114 18.87 -2.16 7.64
C GLN A 114 20.31 -2.58 7.29
N ASP A 115 20.49 -3.54 6.41
CA ASP A 115 21.82 -3.97 5.95
C ASP A 115 22.61 -2.82 5.32
N LEU A 116 21.95 -2.00 4.49
CA LEU A 116 22.58 -0.81 3.87
C LEU A 116 22.97 0.26 4.91
N LEU A 117 22.11 0.47 5.91
CA LEU A 117 22.43 1.37 7.03
C LEU A 117 23.66 0.90 7.80
N GLU A 118 23.72 -0.40 8.15
CA GLU A 118 24.85 -0.99 8.87
C GLU A 118 26.12 -0.96 8.03
N ALA A 119 26.04 -1.17 6.73
CA ALA A 119 27.16 -1.06 5.81
C ALA A 119 27.70 0.38 5.68
N GLY A 120 26.94 1.40 6.12
CA GLY A 120 27.32 2.80 5.98
C GLY A 120 27.04 3.38 4.60
N CYS A 121 25.97 2.94 3.95
CA CYS A 121 25.41 3.55 2.75
C CYS A 121 24.96 4.98 3.06
N LEU A 122 25.21 5.92 2.14
CA LEU A 122 24.89 7.33 2.34
C LEU A 122 23.49 7.72 1.84
N GLY A 123 22.94 6.98 0.90
CA GLY A 123 21.64 7.20 0.30
C GLY A 123 21.41 6.23 -0.84
N PHE A 124 20.19 6.16 -1.35
CA PHE A 124 19.89 5.24 -2.44
C PHE A 124 19.01 5.87 -3.53
N ILE A 125 19.11 5.28 -4.71
CA ILE A 125 18.31 5.56 -5.88
C ILE A 125 17.55 4.28 -6.21
N SER A 126 16.24 4.34 -6.31
CA SER A 126 15.42 3.27 -6.85
C SER A 126 14.91 3.62 -8.25
N TYR A 127 14.34 2.68 -8.95
CA TYR A 127 13.70 2.95 -10.22
C TYR A 127 12.41 2.14 -10.38
N ASP A 128 11.50 2.70 -11.20
CA ASP A 128 10.23 2.11 -11.57
C ASP A 128 10.02 2.11 -13.06
N GLY A 129 8.98 1.39 -13.48
CA GLY A 129 8.54 1.34 -14.86
C GLY A 129 9.03 0.09 -15.59
N ASN A 130 8.81 0.11 -16.89
CA ASN A 130 9.25 -0.94 -17.80
C ASN A 130 9.88 -0.28 -19.03
N VAL A 131 11.03 -0.79 -19.48
CA VAL A 131 11.75 -0.26 -20.66
C VAL A 131 10.92 -0.29 -21.94
N ARG A 132 9.87 -1.09 -22.00
CA ARG A 132 8.97 -1.22 -23.14
C ARG A 132 7.79 -0.25 -23.12
N TYR A 133 7.54 0.44 -21.98
CA TYR A 133 6.45 1.40 -21.89
C TYR A 133 6.82 2.71 -22.59
N ASP A 134 5.86 3.28 -23.31
CA ASP A 134 6.02 4.53 -24.04
C ASP A 134 5.68 5.75 -23.16
N HIS A 135 6.09 5.72 -21.89
CA HIS A 135 5.97 6.85 -20.97
C HIS A 135 7.17 6.88 -20.02
N ASP A 136 7.45 8.05 -19.46
CA ASP A 136 8.58 8.30 -18.58
C ASP A 136 8.14 8.70 -17.16
N ASP A 137 6.94 8.28 -16.77
CA ASP A 137 6.41 8.55 -15.44
C ASP A 137 7.33 7.99 -14.35
N ILE A 138 7.44 8.75 -13.26
CA ILE A 138 8.19 8.37 -12.08
C ILE A 138 7.18 8.31 -10.94
N ASP A 139 7.06 7.15 -10.30
CA ASP A 139 6.17 6.99 -9.16
C ASP A 139 6.68 7.78 -7.94
N GLN A 140 5.73 8.31 -7.16
CA GLN A 140 6.04 8.92 -5.88
C GLN A 140 6.19 7.82 -4.83
N ARG A 141 7.41 7.64 -4.34
CA ARG A 141 7.72 6.65 -3.31
C ARG A 141 7.73 7.28 -1.92
N GLU A 142 7.46 6.46 -0.92
CA GLU A 142 7.56 6.81 0.49
C GLU A 142 8.51 5.85 1.22
N LEU A 143 9.35 6.38 2.06
CA LEU A 143 10.14 5.59 2.99
C LEU A 143 9.28 5.26 4.21
N ARG A 144 8.63 4.12 4.16
CA ARG A 144 7.64 3.70 5.15
C ARG A 144 8.27 3.56 6.55
N SER A 145 7.53 3.95 7.57
CA SER A 145 8.03 4.01 8.96
C SER A 145 8.62 2.67 9.46
N TYR A 146 8.00 1.56 9.12
CA TYR A 146 8.48 0.24 9.50
C TYR A 146 9.78 -0.15 8.78
N VAL A 147 10.11 0.47 7.64
CA VAL A 147 11.36 0.22 6.90
C VAL A 147 12.52 0.96 7.56
N HIS A 148 12.35 2.25 7.85
CA HIS A 148 13.46 3.09 8.35
C HIS A 148 13.69 2.98 9.85
N ASN A 149 12.70 2.57 10.64
CA ASN A 149 12.80 2.42 12.10
C ASN A 149 13.53 3.60 12.78
N GLY A 150 13.17 4.83 12.38
CA GLY A 150 13.76 6.08 12.89
C GLY A 150 15.06 6.54 12.23
N LYS A 151 15.76 5.71 11.48
CA LYS A 151 17.01 6.07 10.77
C LYS A 151 16.71 6.26 9.28
N ARG A 152 16.71 7.50 8.81
CA ARG A 152 16.24 7.86 7.47
C ARG A 152 17.40 8.22 6.55
N MET A 153 17.72 7.35 5.59
CA MET A 153 18.61 7.69 4.48
C MET A 153 17.89 8.57 3.46
N PRO A 154 18.58 9.53 2.81
CA PRO A 154 18.03 10.21 1.65
C PRO A 154 17.83 9.25 0.47
N ALA A 155 16.75 9.44 -0.26
CA ALA A 155 16.43 8.58 -1.39
C ALA A 155 15.66 9.33 -2.48
N VAL A 156 15.89 8.91 -3.73
CA VAL A 156 15.14 9.36 -4.90
C VAL A 156 14.73 8.18 -5.76
N ASN A 157 13.63 8.36 -6.48
CA ASN A 157 13.12 7.41 -7.46
C ASN A 157 13.30 7.98 -8.87
N ILE A 158 13.68 7.14 -9.84
CA ILE A 158 13.87 7.51 -11.24
C ILE A 158 13.11 6.55 -12.16
N ASN A 159 13.01 6.89 -13.44
CA ASN A 159 12.48 5.96 -14.43
C ASN A 159 13.52 4.88 -14.77
N VAL A 160 13.08 3.65 -15.00
CA VAL A 160 13.95 2.51 -15.36
C VAL A 160 14.79 2.78 -16.61
N LYS A 161 14.29 3.57 -17.58
CA LYS A 161 15.06 3.94 -18.79
C LYS A 161 16.31 4.74 -18.44
N ASP A 162 16.19 5.65 -17.45
CA ASP A 162 17.36 6.39 -16.95
C ASP A 162 18.31 5.49 -16.16
N ALA A 163 17.79 4.56 -15.33
CA ALA A 163 18.61 3.58 -14.65
C ALA A 163 19.45 2.74 -15.64
N VAL A 164 18.83 2.28 -16.73
CA VAL A 164 19.54 1.55 -17.81
C VAL A 164 20.64 2.41 -18.44
N ARG A 165 20.36 3.70 -18.72
CA ARG A 165 21.36 4.63 -19.28
C ARG A 165 22.54 4.83 -18.33
N ILE A 166 22.26 5.04 -17.04
CA ILE A 166 23.26 5.23 -15.98
C ILE A 166 24.19 4.02 -15.91
N VAL A 167 23.62 2.81 -15.82
CA VAL A 167 24.42 1.57 -15.73
C VAL A 167 25.21 1.35 -17.01
N SER A 168 24.60 1.53 -18.19
CA SER A 168 25.25 1.31 -19.49
C SER A 168 26.39 2.30 -19.78
N SER A 169 26.33 3.52 -19.20
CA SER A 169 27.41 4.51 -19.34
C SER A 169 28.61 4.26 -18.44
N GLY A 170 28.50 3.33 -17.47
CA GLY A 170 29.53 3.12 -16.46
C GLY A 170 29.69 4.30 -15.49
N ALA A 171 28.61 5.02 -15.22
CA ALA A 171 28.61 6.17 -14.33
C ALA A 171 29.20 5.86 -12.97
N SER A 172 29.94 6.81 -12.40
CA SER A 172 30.78 6.60 -11.21
C SER A 172 30.47 7.50 -10.04
N THR A 173 29.77 8.64 -10.25
CA THR A 173 29.43 9.59 -9.20
C THR A 173 27.96 9.94 -9.21
N ALA A 174 27.39 10.20 -8.04
CA ALA A 174 26.04 10.71 -7.89
C ALA A 174 26.02 11.88 -6.88
N LYS A 175 25.28 12.94 -7.21
CA LYS A 175 24.90 13.98 -6.26
C LYS A 175 23.39 13.92 -6.07
N LEU A 176 22.95 13.82 -4.79
CA LEU A 176 21.56 13.74 -4.38
C LEU A 176 21.23 14.94 -3.50
N LEU A 177 20.19 15.68 -3.89
CA LEU A 177 19.59 16.75 -3.11
C LEU A 177 18.15 16.36 -2.78
N LEU A 178 17.79 16.39 -1.51
CA LEU A 178 16.42 16.20 -1.03
C LEU A 178 16.16 17.13 0.13
N ARG A 179 15.14 17.98 0.02
CA ARG A 179 14.62 18.84 1.07
C ARG A 179 13.12 18.65 1.17
N GLN A 180 12.67 18.32 2.35
CA GLN A 180 11.25 18.14 2.65
C GLN A 180 10.93 18.56 4.07
N GLU A 181 9.68 18.95 4.27
CA GLU A 181 9.09 19.23 5.58
C GLU A 181 8.09 18.14 5.93
N GLU A 182 8.08 17.73 7.18
CA GLU A 182 7.10 16.78 7.70
C GLU A 182 6.14 17.47 8.63
N THR A 183 4.88 17.11 8.47
CA THR A 183 3.77 17.52 9.33
C THR A 183 2.94 16.28 9.70
N VAL A 184 2.02 16.45 10.64
CA VAL A 184 1.02 15.43 10.97
C VAL A 184 -0.24 15.74 10.18
N GLY A 185 -0.69 14.78 9.39
CA GLY A 185 -1.98 14.80 8.72
C GLY A 185 -2.89 13.70 9.27
N HIS A 186 -4.04 13.50 8.65
CA HIS A 186 -5.01 12.50 9.05
C HIS A 186 -5.44 11.67 7.86
N SER A 187 -5.52 10.37 8.07
CA SER A 187 -6.19 9.41 7.22
C SER A 187 -7.38 8.83 7.97
N HIS A 188 -8.21 8.02 7.31
CA HIS A 188 -9.51 7.65 7.86
C HIS A 188 -9.80 6.17 7.61
N ASN A 189 -10.38 5.50 8.60
CA ASN A 189 -11.07 4.23 8.41
C ASN A 189 -12.58 4.50 8.37
N VAL A 190 -13.30 3.73 7.54
CA VAL A 190 -14.78 3.74 7.54
C VAL A 190 -15.25 2.43 8.14
N ILE A 191 -16.09 2.48 9.17
CA ILE A 191 -16.51 1.32 9.94
C ILE A 191 -18.03 1.24 9.92
N LEU A 192 -18.55 0.08 9.53
CA LEU A 192 -19.96 -0.24 9.54
C LEU A 192 -20.19 -1.49 10.40
N ASP A 193 -21.10 -1.42 11.35
CA ASP A 193 -21.54 -2.52 12.18
C ASP A 193 -22.96 -2.97 11.82
N LEU A 194 -23.13 -4.28 11.61
CA LEU A 194 -24.41 -4.95 11.54
C LEU A 194 -24.53 -5.88 12.75
N PRO A 195 -25.33 -5.51 13.77
CA PRO A 195 -25.50 -6.32 14.97
C PRO A 195 -26.14 -7.67 14.65
N GLY A 196 -25.56 -8.75 15.18
CA GLY A 196 -26.09 -10.10 15.11
C GLY A 196 -26.76 -10.54 16.42
N GLU A 197 -27.03 -11.84 16.53
CA GLU A 197 -27.57 -12.47 17.74
C GLU A 197 -26.49 -12.79 18.78
N SER A 198 -25.21 -12.85 18.37
CA SER A 198 -24.04 -13.19 19.19
C SER A 198 -23.06 -12.02 19.24
N GLU A 199 -22.30 -11.94 20.33
CA GLU A 199 -21.16 -11.02 20.46
C GLU A 199 -19.96 -11.43 19.57
N ASP A 200 -19.91 -12.71 19.15
CA ASP A 200 -18.92 -13.16 18.17
C ASP A 200 -19.00 -12.29 16.92
N THR A 201 -17.88 -11.74 16.51
CA THR A 201 -17.81 -10.80 15.39
C THR A 201 -16.99 -11.37 14.24
N ILE A 202 -17.55 -11.35 13.02
CA ILE A 202 -16.82 -11.56 11.78
C ILE A 202 -16.51 -10.20 11.19
N VAL A 203 -15.23 -9.94 10.93
CA VAL A 203 -14.75 -8.69 10.35
C VAL A 203 -14.45 -8.88 8.87
N PHE A 204 -14.94 -7.97 8.04
CA PHE A 204 -14.59 -7.85 6.63
C PHE A 204 -13.76 -6.60 6.43
N THR A 205 -12.60 -6.75 5.78
CA THR A 205 -11.70 -5.63 5.53
C THR A 205 -11.38 -5.48 4.05
N ALA A 206 -11.18 -4.26 3.61
CA ALA A 206 -10.58 -3.90 2.32
C ALA A 206 -9.98 -2.51 2.45
N HIS A 207 -8.89 -2.20 1.77
CA HIS A 207 -8.46 -0.82 1.71
C HIS A 207 -9.15 -0.07 0.56
N TYR A 208 -9.19 1.26 0.68
CA TYR A 208 -9.84 2.09 -0.32
C TYR A 208 -8.95 3.22 -0.84
N ASP A 209 -7.78 3.43 -0.25
CA ASP A 209 -6.78 4.35 -0.79
C ASP A 209 -6.11 3.79 -2.05
N SER A 210 -5.31 4.58 -2.72
CA SER A 210 -4.59 4.21 -3.93
C SER A 210 -3.17 4.74 -3.93
N THR A 211 -2.32 4.18 -4.79
CA THR A 211 -1.00 4.75 -5.09
C THR A 211 -1.10 6.04 -5.91
N PHE A 212 0.00 6.78 -6.05
CA PHE A 212 0.04 8.08 -6.75
C PHE A 212 -0.19 7.99 -8.28
N LEU A 213 0.09 6.84 -8.90
CA LEU A 213 -0.07 6.63 -10.34
C LEU A 213 -1.28 5.78 -10.71
N SER A 214 -2.12 5.42 -9.74
CA SER A 214 -3.29 4.57 -9.95
C SER A 214 -4.56 5.24 -9.45
N GLN A 215 -5.64 5.08 -10.21
CA GLN A 215 -6.98 5.40 -9.73
C GLN A 215 -7.52 4.34 -8.77
N GLY A 216 -6.76 3.28 -8.48
CA GLY A 216 -7.09 2.26 -7.50
C GLY A 216 -8.39 1.50 -7.79
N ALA A 217 -8.76 1.28 -9.07
CA ALA A 217 -10.01 0.60 -9.40
C ALA A 217 -9.95 -0.89 -9.06
N TYR A 218 -8.84 -1.55 -9.45
CA TYR A 218 -8.58 -2.95 -9.13
C TYR A 218 -7.92 -3.09 -7.75
N ASP A 219 -6.91 -2.28 -7.47
CA ASP A 219 -6.21 -2.17 -6.22
C ASP A 219 -6.57 -0.81 -5.53
N ASN A 220 -7.56 -0.73 -4.57
CA ASN A 220 -8.40 -1.88 -4.17
C ASN A 220 -9.87 -1.46 -4.02
N MET A 221 -10.41 -0.64 -4.93
CA MET A 221 -11.85 -0.38 -4.93
C MET A 221 -12.65 -1.66 -5.23
N SER A 222 -12.05 -2.64 -5.93
CA SER A 222 -12.68 -3.94 -6.18
C SER A 222 -13.00 -4.67 -4.87
N GLY A 223 -12.06 -4.76 -3.93
CA GLY A 223 -12.27 -5.32 -2.60
C GLY A 223 -13.24 -4.49 -1.77
N SER A 224 -13.12 -3.16 -1.83
CA SER A 224 -14.02 -2.23 -1.14
C SER A 224 -15.48 -2.40 -1.57
N ILE A 225 -15.74 -2.55 -2.87
CA ILE A 225 -17.08 -2.88 -3.40
C ILE A 225 -17.50 -4.29 -2.97
N GLY A 226 -16.55 -5.22 -2.92
CA GLY A 226 -16.81 -6.59 -2.48
C GLY A 226 -17.39 -6.65 -1.07
N ILE A 227 -16.74 -5.98 -0.10
CA ILE A 227 -17.27 -5.95 1.27
C ILE A 227 -18.57 -5.12 1.38
N LEU A 228 -18.73 -4.07 0.57
CA LEU A 228 -20.02 -3.33 0.50
C LEU A 228 -21.15 -4.20 -0.04
N ALA A 229 -20.88 -5.05 -1.02
CA ALA A 229 -21.87 -5.99 -1.54
C ALA A 229 -22.28 -7.07 -0.53
N ILE A 230 -21.32 -7.52 0.30
CA ILE A 230 -21.59 -8.43 1.42
C ILE A 230 -22.45 -7.72 2.47
N ALA A 231 -22.13 -6.45 2.80
CA ALA A 231 -22.92 -5.65 3.73
C ALA A 231 -24.35 -5.46 3.22
N GLU A 232 -24.54 -5.12 1.93
CA GLU A 232 -25.87 -5.00 1.30
C GLU A 232 -26.69 -6.30 1.40
N TYR A 233 -26.05 -7.45 1.23
CA TYR A 233 -26.72 -8.73 1.39
C TYR A 233 -27.20 -8.95 2.81
N PHE A 234 -26.30 -8.80 3.80
CA PHE A 234 -26.62 -9.06 5.20
C PHE A 234 -27.48 -7.99 5.87
N ALA A 235 -27.56 -6.78 5.32
CA ALA A 235 -28.50 -5.75 5.79
C ALA A 235 -29.97 -6.21 5.72
N SER A 236 -30.26 -7.18 4.84
CA SER A 236 -31.63 -7.72 4.66
C SER A 236 -31.77 -9.22 4.94
N HIS A 237 -30.69 -9.88 5.41
CA HIS A 237 -30.68 -11.29 5.72
C HIS A 237 -30.22 -11.52 7.17
N PRO A 238 -30.85 -12.48 7.88
CA PRO A 238 -30.46 -12.78 9.26
C PRO A 238 -29.05 -13.34 9.31
N HIS A 239 -28.31 -13.00 10.35
CA HIS A 239 -26.98 -13.52 10.64
C HIS A 239 -26.80 -13.70 12.15
N ARG A 240 -26.10 -14.77 12.54
CA ARG A 240 -25.87 -15.10 13.94
C ARG A 240 -24.79 -14.24 14.57
N CYS A 241 -23.61 -14.18 13.93
CA CYS A 241 -22.51 -13.37 14.40
C CYS A 241 -22.76 -11.90 14.06
N SER A 242 -22.28 -11.01 14.89
CA SER A 242 -22.14 -9.59 14.50
C SER A 242 -21.19 -9.47 13.34
N LEU A 243 -21.46 -8.56 12.39
CA LEU A 243 -20.62 -8.32 11.23
C LEU A 243 -20.08 -6.91 11.29
N ARG A 244 -18.78 -6.77 11.12
CA ARG A 244 -18.10 -5.47 11.04
C ARG A 244 -17.39 -5.35 9.71
N PHE A 245 -17.62 -4.24 9.01
CA PHE A 245 -16.99 -3.92 7.74
C PHE A 245 -16.08 -2.73 7.93
N ILE A 246 -14.83 -2.86 7.49
CA ILE A 246 -13.81 -1.82 7.69
C ILE A 246 -13.16 -1.52 6.35
N TRP A 247 -13.37 -0.33 5.83
CA TRP A 247 -12.60 0.22 4.73
C TRP A 247 -11.40 0.94 5.32
N CYS A 248 -10.22 0.35 5.14
CA CYS A 248 -8.98 0.87 5.72
C CYS A 248 -8.37 1.93 4.82
N GLY A 249 -8.01 3.09 5.39
CA GLY A 249 -7.24 4.10 4.70
C GLY A 249 -5.73 3.88 4.85
N SER A 250 -4.94 4.51 3.98
CA SER A 250 -3.47 4.48 4.03
C SER A 250 -2.86 3.07 4.10
N GLU A 251 -3.46 2.09 3.42
CA GLU A 251 -2.89 0.75 3.30
C GLU A 251 -1.58 0.79 2.52
N GLU A 252 -1.60 1.46 1.37
CA GLU A 252 -0.49 1.62 0.43
C GLU A 252 0.75 2.30 1.07
N ARG A 253 0.55 2.96 2.19
CA ARG A 253 1.58 3.61 2.99
C ARG A 253 2.15 2.68 4.09
N GLY A 254 1.71 1.44 4.15
CA GLY A 254 2.20 0.41 5.06
C GLY A 254 1.21 -0.04 6.12
N LEU A 255 -0.03 -0.30 5.73
CA LEU A 255 -1.10 -0.84 6.58
C LEU A 255 -1.47 0.12 7.74
N LEU A 256 -1.40 1.46 7.51
CA LEU A 256 -1.54 2.41 8.61
C LEU A 256 -2.94 2.38 9.20
N GLY A 257 -4.00 2.28 8.37
CA GLY A 257 -5.38 2.24 8.83
C GLY A 257 -5.70 1.01 9.67
N SER A 258 -5.32 -0.18 9.21
CA SER A 258 -5.56 -1.40 9.98
C SER A 258 -4.78 -1.44 11.29
N LYS A 259 -3.54 -0.90 11.31
CA LYS A 259 -2.76 -0.74 12.55
C LYS A 259 -3.41 0.22 13.53
N ALA A 260 -3.87 1.38 13.04
CA ALA A 260 -4.58 2.36 13.86
C ALA A 260 -5.87 1.77 14.45
N TYR A 261 -6.64 1.05 13.62
CA TYR A 261 -7.84 0.35 14.05
C TYR A 261 -7.53 -0.67 15.17
N CYS A 262 -6.55 -1.55 14.97
CA CYS A 262 -6.19 -2.54 15.97
C CYS A 262 -5.74 -1.92 17.30
N ALA A 263 -5.03 -0.80 17.25
CA ALA A 263 -4.60 -0.09 18.45
C ALA A 263 -5.77 0.60 19.19
N ALA A 264 -6.73 1.17 18.45
CA ALA A 264 -7.88 1.86 19.04
C ALA A 264 -8.94 0.89 19.60
N HIS A 265 -9.07 -0.30 19.01
CA HIS A 265 -10.12 -1.28 19.31
C HIS A 265 -9.61 -2.58 19.93
N GLU A 266 -8.48 -2.54 20.65
CA GLU A 266 -7.83 -3.75 21.20
C GLU A 266 -8.78 -4.64 22.02
N GLU A 267 -9.66 -4.04 22.83
CA GLU A 267 -10.63 -4.80 23.64
C GLU A 267 -11.70 -5.48 22.79
N GLU A 268 -12.15 -4.82 21.71
CA GLU A 268 -13.18 -5.37 20.81
C GLU A 268 -12.63 -6.52 19.96
N LEU A 269 -11.31 -6.54 19.69
CA LEU A 269 -10.66 -7.62 18.95
C LEU A 269 -10.80 -8.98 19.62
N LYS A 270 -11.07 -9.03 20.93
CA LYS A 270 -11.28 -10.29 21.68
C LYS A 270 -12.54 -11.04 21.23
N ASN A 271 -13.52 -10.33 20.67
CA ASN A 271 -14.75 -10.91 20.16
C ASN A 271 -14.64 -11.29 18.66
N VAL A 272 -13.53 -10.96 18.00
CA VAL A 272 -13.33 -11.26 16.58
C VAL A 272 -12.96 -12.75 16.41
N VAL A 273 -13.86 -13.51 15.82
CA VAL A 273 -13.66 -14.93 15.53
C VAL A 273 -13.10 -15.21 14.15
N LEU A 274 -13.26 -14.28 13.21
CA LEU A 274 -12.74 -14.38 11.85
C LEU A 274 -12.56 -12.99 11.25
N ASN A 275 -11.45 -12.78 10.53
CA ASN A 275 -11.26 -11.64 9.63
C ASN A 275 -11.13 -12.14 8.19
N ILE A 276 -11.86 -11.51 7.27
CA ILE A 276 -11.83 -11.77 5.83
C ILE A 276 -11.42 -10.50 5.13
N ASN A 277 -10.20 -10.47 4.60
CA ASN A 277 -9.71 -9.35 3.81
C ASN A 277 -9.92 -9.60 2.32
N LEU A 278 -10.50 -8.64 1.62
CA LEU A 278 -10.68 -8.67 0.17
C LEU A 278 -9.73 -7.67 -0.47
N ASP A 279 -8.85 -8.18 -1.32
CA ASP A 279 -7.88 -7.37 -2.02
C ASP A 279 -7.71 -7.85 -3.46
N MET A 280 -7.80 -6.91 -4.41
CA MET A 280 -7.67 -7.16 -5.85
C MET A 280 -8.58 -8.29 -6.36
N ILE A 281 -9.86 -8.24 -6.03
CA ILE A 281 -10.85 -9.24 -6.46
C ILE A 281 -11.49 -8.90 -7.81
N GLY A 282 -12.16 -9.88 -8.43
CA GLY A 282 -12.99 -9.66 -9.64
C GLY A 282 -12.22 -9.60 -10.95
N CYS A 283 -10.94 -9.96 -10.99
CA CYS A 283 -10.18 -10.03 -12.24
C CYS A 283 -10.53 -11.28 -13.05
N VAL A 284 -10.97 -11.08 -14.30
CA VAL A 284 -11.32 -12.19 -15.21
C VAL A 284 -10.12 -13.05 -15.58
N MET A 285 -8.93 -12.45 -15.71
CA MET A 285 -7.70 -13.12 -16.09
C MET A 285 -6.82 -13.52 -14.88
N GLY A 286 -7.26 -13.18 -13.68
CA GLY A 286 -6.53 -13.47 -12.44
C GLY A 286 -6.78 -14.88 -11.92
N LYS A 287 -5.95 -15.27 -10.95
CA LYS A 287 -6.20 -16.45 -10.12
C LYS A 287 -6.96 -16.03 -8.88
N PHE A 288 -7.91 -16.86 -8.45
CA PHE A 288 -8.49 -16.72 -7.14
C PHE A 288 -7.53 -17.34 -6.12
N SER A 289 -6.91 -16.50 -5.30
CA SER A 289 -5.98 -16.91 -4.26
C SER A 289 -6.55 -16.60 -2.88
N CYS A 290 -6.52 -17.58 -1.98
CA CYS A 290 -6.90 -17.38 -0.60
C CYS A 290 -5.72 -17.73 0.31
N CYS A 291 -5.22 -16.74 1.06
CA CYS A 291 -4.16 -16.92 2.06
C CYS A 291 -4.80 -17.08 3.44
N CYS A 292 -4.83 -18.32 3.95
CA CYS A 292 -5.29 -18.60 5.31
C CYS A 292 -4.12 -18.50 6.28
N THR A 293 -4.24 -17.61 7.28
CA THR A 293 -3.22 -17.43 8.33
C THR A 293 -3.57 -18.13 9.64
N SER A 294 -4.72 -18.84 9.65
CA SER A 294 -5.22 -19.62 10.77
C SER A 294 -5.01 -21.12 10.56
N GLU A 295 -5.88 -21.94 11.13
CA GLU A 295 -5.80 -23.40 11.06
C GLU A 295 -5.92 -23.94 9.63
N GLU A 296 -5.19 -25.00 9.31
CA GLU A 296 -5.23 -25.72 8.02
C GLU A 296 -6.67 -26.15 7.62
N LYS A 297 -7.53 -26.41 8.62
CA LYS A 297 -8.94 -26.74 8.43
C LYS A 297 -9.71 -25.65 7.69
N LEU A 298 -9.42 -24.37 7.96
CA LEU A 298 -10.06 -23.25 7.26
C LEU A 298 -9.61 -23.20 5.79
N ALA A 299 -8.34 -23.45 5.51
CA ALA A 299 -7.82 -23.51 4.14
C ALA A 299 -8.53 -24.60 3.31
N HIS A 300 -8.67 -25.81 3.87
CA HIS A 300 -9.41 -26.91 3.22
C HIS A 300 -10.88 -26.58 3.00
N TYR A 301 -11.52 -25.89 3.96
CA TYR A 301 -12.90 -25.46 3.81
C TYR A 301 -13.07 -24.45 2.66
N VAL A 302 -12.15 -23.49 2.54
CA VAL A 302 -12.17 -22.52 1.43
C VAL A 302 -11.91 -23.20 0.09
N GLU A 303 -11.00 -24.18 0.03
CA GLU A 303 -10.76 -25.00 -1.18
C GLU A 303 -12.02 -25.75 -1.57
N TYR A 304 -12.69 -26.39 -0.61
CA TYR A 304 -13.96 -27.09 -0.85
C TYR A 304 -15.04 -26.14 -1.40
N LEU A 305 -15.25 -24.98 -0.78
CA LEU A 305 -16.20 -23.98 -1.26
C LEU A 305 -15.85 -23.50 -2.68
N GLY A 306 -14.57 -23.30 -2.97
CA GLY A 306 -14.12 -22.93 -4.31
C GLY A 306 -14.49 -23.99 -5.36
N GLN A 307 -14.33 -25.27 -5.03
CA GLN A 307 -14.71 -26.39 -5.91
C GLN A 307 -16.22 -26.44 -6.14
N GLU A 308 -17.03 -26.30 -5.09
CA GLU A 308 -18.51 -26.27 -5.17
C GLU A 308 -19.01 -25.12 -6.04
N LEU A 309 -18.31 -23.98 -6.02
CA LEU A 309 -18.64 -22.80 -6.83
C LEU A 309 -18.05 -22.86 -8.25
N GLY A 310 -17.38 -23.97 -8.63
CA GLY A 310 -16.72 -24.11 -9.92
C GLY A 310 -15.52 -23.15 -10.10
N ARG A 311 -14.92 -22.69 -9.01
CA ARG A 311 -13.76 -21.78 -8.98
C ARG A 311 -12.55 -22.52 -8.45
N GLY A 312 -11.50 -22.62 -9.25
CA GLY A 312 -10.22 -23.12 -8.73
C GLY A 312 -9.63 -22.11 -7.74
N VAL A 313 -9.48 -22.52 -6.47
CA VAL A 313 -8.80 -21.72 -5.43
C VAL A 313 -7.37 -22.20 -5.35
N SER A 314 -6.40 -21.30 -5.47
CA SER A 314 -5.01 -21.58 -5.11
C SER A 314 -4.77 -21.11 -3.68
N SER A 315 -4.50 -22.05 -2.77
CA SER A 315 -4.02 -21.77 -1.43
C SER A 315 -2.50 -21.90 -1.44
N PRO A 316 -1.72 -20.82 -1.40
CA PRO A 316 -0.28 -20.95 -1.27
C PRO A 316 0.05 -21.56 0.08
N LYS A 317 0.70 -22.72 0.07
CA LYS A 317 1.31 -23.26 1.30
C LYS A 317 2.39 -22.30 1.76
N ARG A 318 2.35 -21.91 3.01
CA ARG A 318 3.42 -21.16 3.67
C ARG A 318 4.67 -22.01 3.84
#